data_c0181279cfe5ca07fda3c1d5a6cfb338
#
_entry.id   c0181279cfe5ca07fda3c1d5a6cfb338
#
_cell.length_a   1.000
_cell.length_b   1.000
_cell.length_c   1.000
_cell.angle_alpha   90.00
_cell.angle_beta   90.00
_cell.angle_gamma   90.00
#
_symmetry.space_group_name_H-M   'P 1'
#
loop_
_entity.id
_entity.type
_entity.pdbx_description
1 polymer ?
#
loop_
_entity_poly.entity_id
_entity_poly.type
_entity_poly.pdbx_seq_one_letter_code
_entity_poly.pdbx_strand_id
1 'polypeptide(L)'
;MGTPDPDDSSCTLSVLEKQIAGLHRVGDVPGYEIPSRFFKFVRSGDVRPLVAVLEHNRLDLISLAALLARAIVLVTRGPAAAMTAQEAYGLARVYERGGAFENAEASLMRTIEFAKRVGGEPEVHAEALRRLASIRRRDRRPHEAAEAWNELAILPRCAAALRREAKEALAIHHEHRLKDLQAARRHALDLLRDGVANPARVQHRLDRLERKLARFTEAMLPLN
;
A
#
# COMPACT_ATOMS: atom_id res chain seq x y z
N MET A 1 18.90 5.28 -17.39
CA MET A 1 17.76 4.92 -16.56
C MET A 1 17.42 3.48 -16.92
N GLY A 2 17.94 2.52 -16.12
CA GLY A 2 17.74 1.09 -16.38
C GLY A 2 16.29 0.72 -16.10
N THR A 3 15.70 -0.12 -16.95
CA THR A 3 14.43 -0.78 -16.68
C THR A 3 14.56 -1.61 -15.39
N PRO A 4 13.62 -1.51 -14.44
CA PRO A 4 13.66 -2.37 -13.25
C PRO A 4 13.64 -3.83 -13.70
N ASP A 5 14.53 -4.62 -13.12
CA ASP A 5 14.61 -6.06 -13.34
C ASP A 5 13.26 -6.68 -12.92
N PRO A 6 12.58 -7.45 -13.77
CA PRO A 6 11.31 -8.09 -13.42
C PRO A 6 11.40 -8.99 -12.19
N ASP A 7 12.60 -9.39 -11.79
CA ASP A 7 12.86 -10.18 -10.58
C ASP A 7 12.86 -9.33 -9.28
N ASP A 8 12.97 -8.02 -9.37
CA ASP A 8 13.02 -7.10 -8.20
C ASP A 8 11.66 -7.00 -7.43
N SER A 9 10.57 -7.52 -8.00
CA SER A 9 9.24 -7.58 -7.36
C SER A 9 8.97 -8.90 -6.61
N SER A 10 9.87 -9.88 -6.72
CA SER A 10 9.70 -11.17 -6.06
C SER A 10 10.14 -11.09 -4.59
N CYS A 11 9.37 -11.72 -3.68
CA CYS A 11 9.75 -11.85 -2.27
C CYS A 11 10.74 -13.01 -2.05
N THR A 12 11.72 -13.21 -2.95
CA THR A 12 12.77 -14.20 -2.76
C THR A 12 13.80 -13.70 -1.73
N LEU A 13 14.46 -14.63 -1.06
CA LEU A 13 15.47 -14.28 -0.04
C LEU A 13 16.59 -13.42 -0.64
N SER A 14 17.04 -13.74 -1.84
CA SER A 14 18.09 -12.98 -2.55
C SER A 14 17.71 -11.53 -2.84
N VAL A 15 16.45 -11.27 -3.19
CA VAL A 15 15.93 -9.90 -3.39
C VAL A 15 15.89 -9.14 -2.05
N LEU A 16 15.40 -9.78 -0.99
CA LEU A 16 15.35 -9.16 0.33
C LEU A 16 16.76 -8.88 0.88
N GLU A 17 17.73 -9.77 0.67
CA GLU A 17 19.13 -9.56 1.02
C GLU A 17 19.70 -8.33 0.35
N LYS A 18 19.49 -8.20 -0.96
CA LYS A 18 19.96 -7.05 -1.74
C LYS A 18 19.34 -5.75 -1.25
N GLN A 19 18.02 -5.74 -1.03
CA GLN A 19 17.27 -4.53 -0.68
C GLN A 19 17.47 -4.09 0.78
N ILE A 20 17.57 -5.05 1.72
CA ILE A 20 17.59 -4.77 3.16
C ILE A 20 19.00 -4.79 3.72
N ALA A 21 19.83 -5.76 3.29
CA ALA A 21 21.18 -5.96 3.82
C ALA A 21 22.31 -5.50 2.86
N GLY A 22 21.97 -5.10 1.62
CA GLY A 22 22.95 -4.73 0.60
C GLY A 22 23.86 -5.90 0.17
N LEU A 23 23.46 -7.14 0.45
CA LEU A 23 24.25 -8.33 0.17
C LEU A 23 24.02 -8.78 -1.26
N HIS A 24 25.13 -9.01 -1.97
CA HIS A 24 25.13 -9.58 -3.31
C HIS A 24 25.82 -10.94 -3.27
N ARG A 25 25.11 -12.01 -3.64
CA ARG A 25 25.71 -13.35 -3.75
C ARG A 25 26.40 -13.48 -5.09
N VAL A 26 27.63 -13.94 -5.07
CA VAL A 26 28.40 -14.24 -6.28
C VAL A 26 28.64 -15.75 -6.33
N GLY A 27 28.25 -16.38 -7.43
CA GLY A 27 28.50 -17.82 -7.63
C GLY A 27 27.60 -18.74 -6.78
N ASP A 28 26.41 -18.27 -6.38
CA ASP A 28 25.46 -19.08 -5.60
C ASP A 28 24.90 -20.26 -6.40
N VAL A 29 24.47 -21.31 -5.68
CA VAL A 29 23.88 -22.51 -6.27
C VAL A 29 22.39 -22.28 -6.49
N PRO A 30 21.89 -22.40 -7.74
CA PRO A 30 20.46 -22.35 -7.95
C PRO A 30 19.72 -23.44 -7.17
N GLY A 31 18.62 -23.10 -6.49
CA GLY A 31 17.89 -24.05 -5.65
C GLY A 31 17.46 -25.34 -6.37
N TYR A 32 17.17 -25.27 -7.68
CA TYR A 32 16.80 -26.44 -8.48
C TYR A 32 17.97 -27.42 -8.70
N GLU A 33 19.23 -27.00 -8.54
CA GLU A 33 20.41 -27.87 -8.66
C GLU A 33 20.71 -28.63 -7.35
N ILE A 34 20.24 -28.17 -6.21
CA ILE A 34 20.55 -28.76 -4.89
C ILE A 34 20.24 -30.27 -4.84
N PRO A 35 19.03 -30.73 -5.27
CA PRO A 35 18.72 -32.15 -5.25
C PRO A 35 19.70 -33.00 -6.10
N SER A 36 20.07 -32.52 -7.29
CA SER A 36 20.97 -33.24 -8.19
C SER A 36 22.38 -33.40 -7.60
N ARG A 37 22.88 -32.36 -6.93
CA ARG A 37 24.19 -32.37 -6.24
C ARG A 37 24.17 -33.32 -5.04
N PHE A 38 23.08 -33.36 -4.28
CA PHE A 38 22.90 -34.31 -3.18
C PHE A 38 22.86 -35.76 -3.66
N PHE A 39 22.08 -36.07 -4.67
CA PHE A 39 22.03 -37.44 -5.23
C PHE A 39 23.34 -37.86 -5.90
N LYS A 40 24.11 -36.93 -6.46
CA LYS A 40 25.46 -37.21 -6.95
C LYS A 40 26.38 -37.66 -5.81
N PHE A 41 26.37 -36.94 -4.69
CA PHE A 41 27.08 -37.33 -3.50
C PHE A 41 26.67 -38.74 -3.00
N VAL A 42 25.37 -38.99 -2.84
CA VAL A 42 24.86 -40.28 -2.36
C VAL A 42 25.37 -41.47 -3.24
N ARG A 43 25.45 -41.25 -4.55
CA ARG A 43 25.87 -42.30 -5.50
C ARG A 43 27.38 -42.47 -5.58
N SER A 44 28.15 -41.41 -5.44
CA SER A 44 29.60 -41.45 -5.70
C SER A 44 30.46 -41.35 -4.43
N GLY A 45 29.89 -40.99 -3.30
CA GLY A 45 30.64 -40.63 -2.06
C GLY A 45 31.46 -39.33 -2.18
N ASP A 46 31.40 -38.64 -3.34
CA ASP A 46 32.15 -37.40 -3.56
C ASP A 46 31.44 -36.20 -2.90
N VAL A 47 32.02 -35.67 -1.84
CA VAL A 47 31.48 -34.55 -1.07
C VAL A 47 31.62 -33.19 -1.76
N ARG A 48 32.50 -33.05 -2.75
CA ARG A 48 32.80 -31.76 -3.40
C ARG A 48 31.58 -31.04 -3.96
N PRO A 49 30.58 -31.70 -4.58
CA PRO A 49 29.37 -31.02 -5.01
C PRO A 49 28.54 -30.43 -3.88
N LEU A 50 28.66 -30.95 -2.65
CA LEU A 50 27.90 -30.45 -1.47
C LEU A 50 28.52 -29.20 -0.84
N VAL A 51 29.79 -28.92 -1.06
CA VAL A 51 30.46 -27.76 -0.46
C VAL A 51 29.72 -26.47 -0.82
N ALA A 52 29.36 -26.29 -2.08
CA ALA A 52 28.60 -25.13 -2.54
C ALA A 52 27.17 -25.08 -1.99
N VAL A 53 26.52 -26.24 -1.78
CA VAL A 53 25.19 -26.33 -1.14
C VAL A 53 25.25 -25.93 0.32
N LEU A 54 26.28 -26.39 1.04
CA LEU A 54 26.48 -26.02 2.45
C LEU A 54 26.75 -24.51 2.61
N GLU A 55 27.53 -23.93 1.69
CA GLU A 55 27.79 -22.49 1.69
C GLU A 55 26.51 -21.69 1.37
N HIS A 56 25.71 -22.14 0.41
CA HIS A 56 24.38 -21.57 0.15
C HIS A 56 23.51 -21.57 1.41
N ASN A 57 23.37 -22.73 2.08
CA ASN A 57 22.60 -22.84 3.32
C ASN A 57 23.15 -21.95 4.43
N ARG A 58 24.49 -21.84 4.55
CA ARG A 58 25.13 -20.96 5.53
C ARG A 58 24.74 -19.49 5.29
N LEU A 59 24.77 -19.04 4.06
CA LEU A 59 24.39 -17.69 3.68
C LEU A 59 22.90 -17.45 3.92
N ASP A 60 22.04 -18.41 3.61
CA ASP A 60 20.61 -18.33 3.89
C ASP A 60 20.32 -18.10 5.39
N LEU A 61 20.98 -18.87 6.26
CA LEU A 61 20.80 -18.73 7.72
C LEU A 61 21.26 -17.35 8.23
N ILE A 62 22.39 -16.85 7.73
CA ILE A 62 22.90 -15.51 8.10
C ILE A 62 21.91 -14.43 7.64
N SER A 63 21.42 -14.53 6.42
CA SER A 63 20.49 -13.57 5.86
C SER A 63 19.15 -13.57 6.58
N LEU A 64 18.61 -14.75 6.87
CA LEU A 64 17.39 -14.88 7.68
C LEU A 64 17.55 -14.27 9.08
N ALA A 65 18.70 -14.49 9.72
CA ALA A 65 19.00 -13.88 11.03
C ALA A 65 19.07 -12.35 10.94
N ALA A 66 19.70 -11.81 9.90
CA ALA A 66 19.78 -10.36 9.66
C ALA A 66 18.40 -9.74 9.40
N LEU A 67 17.57 -10.39 8.55
CA LEU A 67 16.21 -9.95 8.28
C LEU A 67 15.34 -9.98 9.53
N LEU A 68 15.46 -11.05 10.34
CA LEU A 68 14.74 -11.14 11.62
C LEU A 68 15.17 -10.03 12.58
N ALA A 69 16.48 -9.79 12.73
CA ALA A 69 16.99 -8.70 13.56
C ALA A 69 16.44 -7.34 13.09
N ARG A 70 16.40 -7.08 11.75
CA ARG A 70 15.80 -5.87 11.18
C ARG A 70 14.32 -5.76 11.50
N ALA A 71 13.56 -6.84 11.34
CA ALA A 71 12.13 -6.88 11.67
C ALA A 71 11.87 -6.59 13.15
N ILE A 72 12.68 -7.17 14.07
CA ILE A 72 12.59 -6.88 15.49
C ILE A 72 12.84 -5.40 15.77
N VAL A 73 13.88 -4.81 15.17
CA VAL A 73 14.16 -3.36 15.31
C VAL A 73 12.99 -2.52 14.85
N LEU A 74 12.39 -2.84 13.69
CA LEU A 74 11.22 -2.14 13.17
C LEU A 74 10.03 -2.20 14.13
N VAL A 75 9.70 -3.40 14.63
CA VAL A 75 8.55 -3.58 15.52
C VAL A 75 8.79 -2.94 16.89
N THR A 76 10.02 -3.01 17.43
CA THR A 76 10.31 -2.49 18.77
C THR A 76 10.52 -0.98 18.81
N ARG A 77 11.13 -0.40 17.76
CA ARG A 77 11.40 1.05 17.67
C ARG A 77 10.32 1.81 16.93
N GLY A 78 9.40 1.10 16.28
CA GLY A 78 8.27 1.68 15.57
C GLY A 78 8.62 2.39 14.26
N PRO A 79 7.71 3.24 13.75
CA PRO A 79 7.80 3.85 12.41
C PRO A 79 9.06 4.69 12.19
N ALA A 80 9.62 5.27 13.24
CA ALA A 80 10.83 6.08 13.16
C ALA A 80 12.06 5.27 12.71
N ALA A 81 12.06 3.96 12.93
CA ALA A 81 13.14 3.06 12.51
C ALA A 81 13.07 2.67 11.04
N ALA A 82 11.95 2.91 10.36
CA ALA A 82 11.81 2.61 8.95
C ALA A 82 12.71 3.52 8.09
N MET A 83 13.41 2.92 7.14
CA MET A 83 14.33 3.60 6.22
C MET A 83 13.74 3.76 4.82
N THR A 84 12.68 3.02 4.49
CA THR A 84 12.01 3.05 3.18
C THR A 84 10.49 3.11 3.34
N ALA A 85 9.79 3.49 2.26
CA ALA A 85 8.33 3.46 2.22
C ALA A 85 7.79 2.03 2.40
N GLN A 86 8.43 1.03 1.79
CA GLN A 86 8.03 -0.37 1.92
C GLN A 86 8.16 -0.88 3.34
N GLU A 87 9.27 -0.57 4.05
CA GLU A 87 9.43 -0.96 5.45
C GLU A 87 8.33 -0.35 6.34
N ALA A 88 8.08 0.95 6.17
CA ALA A 88 7.03 1.64 6.92
C ALA A 88 5.63 1.07 6.62
N TYR A 89 5.35 0.79 5.34
CA TYR A 89 4.09 0.19 4.91
C TYR A 89 3.93 -1.25 5.41
N GLY A 90 5.00 -2.04 5.33
CA GLY A 90 5.02 -3.40 5.89
C GLY A 90 4.74 -3.42 7.39
N LEU A 91 5.37 -2.49 8.12
CA LEU A 91 5.17 -2.31 9.56
C LEU A 91 3.72 -1.91 9.89
N ALA A 92 3.12 -0.99 9.11
CA ALA A 92 1.71 -0.63 9.25
C ALA A 92 0.79 -1.86 9.15
N ARG A 93 1.04 -2.72 8.17
CA ARG A 93 0.27 -3.97 7.99
C ARG A 93 0.42 -4.95 9.15
N VAL A 94 1.60 -5.01 9.77
CA VAL A 94 1.84 -5.82 10.98
C VAL A 94 1.01 -5.28 12.13
N TYR A 95 1.07 -3.97 12.36
CA TYR A 95 0.30 -3.32 13.43
C TYR A 95 -1.22 -3.41 13.22
N GLU A 96 -1.71 -3.24 11.99
CA GLU A 96 -3.14 -3.43 11.67
C GLU A 96 -3.60 -4.84 12.04
N ARG A 97 -2.84 -5.88 11.66
CA ARG A 97 -3.16 -7.28 12.01
C ARG A 97 -3.12 -7.54 13.51
N GLY A 98 -2.22 -6.87 14.22
CA GLY A 98 -2.12 -6.92 15.68
C GLY A 98 -3.12 -6.05 16.43
N GLY A 99 -3.98 -5.28 15.72
CA GLY A 99 -4.93 -4.37 16.34
C GLY A 99 -4.32 -3.09 16.93
N ALA A 100 -3.03 -2.85 16.71
CA ALA A 100 -2.31 -1.66 17.19
C ALA A 100 -2.49 -0.48 16.20
N PHE A 101 -3.71 0.06 16.12
CA PHE A 101 -4.09 0.98 15.05
C PHE A 101 -3.43 2.35 15.12
N GLU A 102 -3.09 2.85 16.30
CA GLU A 102 -2.30 4.09 16.46
C GLU A 102 -0.91 3.93 15.84
N ASN A 103 -0.24 2.81 16.10
CA ASN A 103 1.06 2.51 15.51
C ASN A 103 0.96 2.26 14.00
N ALA A 104 -0.14 1.65 13.55
CA ALA A 104 -0.42 1.48 12.12
C ALA A 104 -0.59 2.82 11.42
N GLU A 105 -1.37 3.74 12.00
CA GLU A 105 -1.54 5.09 11.47
C GLU A 105 -0.20 5.85 11.37
N ALA A 106 0.59 5.84 12.43
CA ALA A 106 1.91 6.47 12.42
C ALA A 106 2.84 5.86 11.34
N SER A 107 2.77 4.54 11.13
CA SER A 107 3.54 3.86 10.09
C SER A 107 3.07 4.24 8.68
N LEU A 108 1.75 4.38 8.46
CA LEU A 108 1.19 4.84 7.19
C LEU A 108 1.58 6.29 6.89
N MET A 109 1.54 7.16 7.89
CA MET A 109 2.00 8.55 7.73
C MET A 109 3.49 8.60 7.35
N ARG A 110 4.32 7.76 7.97
CA ARG A 110 5.73 7.63 7.61
C ARG A 110 5.92 7.11 6.19
N THR A 111 5.08 6.16 5.74
CA THR A 111 5.07 5.67 4.35
C THR A 111 4.80 6.81 3.37
N ILE A 112 3.77 7.62 3.64
CA ILE A 112 3.37 8.75 2.80
C ILE A 112 4.48 9.82 2.74
N GLU A 113 5.14 10.09 3.89
CA GLU A 113 6.27 11.01 3.96
C GLU A 113 7.43 10.56 3.04
N PHE A 114 7.81 9.28 3.10
CA PHE A 114 8.84 8.71 2.23
C PHE A 114 8.44 8.80 0.75
N ALA A 115 7.21 8.41 0.42
CA ALA A 115 6.73 8.42 -0.96
C ALA A 115 6.71 9.83 -1.56
N LYS A 116 6.35 10.85 -0.79
CA LYS A 116 6.40 12.27 -1.20
C LYS A 116 7.84 12.75 -1.42
N ARG A 117 8.76 12.35 -0.55
CA ARG A 117 10.14 12.80 -0.61
C ARG A 117 10.93 12.18 -1.76
N VAL A 118 10.74 10.88 -2.00
CA VAL A 118 11.53 10.11 -2.99
C VAL A 118 10.84 10.03 -4.34
N GLY A 119 9.51 10.14 -4.37
CA GLY A 119 8.72 10.15 -5.62
C GLY A 119 8.66 8.82 -6.37
N GLY A 120 9.06 7.71 -5.76
CA GLY A 120 9.35 6.46 -6.47
C GLY A 120 8.31 5.34 -6.39
N GLU A 121 7.23 5.45 -5.59
CA GLU A 121 6.36 4.31 -5.30
C GLU A 121 4.88 4.71 -5.25
N PRO A 122 4.27 5.03 -6.42
CA PRO A 122 2.89 5.52 -6.45
C PRO A 122 1.87 4.50 -5.92
N GLU A 123 2.13 3.21 -6.07
CA GLU A 123 1.25 2.14 -5.60
C GLU A 123 1.25 2.03 -4.07
N VAL A 124 2.43 2.04 -3.45
CA VAL A 124 2.58 2.01 -1.99
C VAL A 124 2.00 3.27 -1.37
N HIS A 125 2.22 4.43 -2.00
CA HIS A 125 1.66 5.72 -1.57
C HIS A 125 0.12 5.70 -1.60
N ALA A 126 -0.46 5.26 -2.73
CA ALA A 126 -1.90 5.19 -2.90
C ALA A 126 -2.55 4.24 -1.87
N GLU A 127 -1.96 3.07 -1.67
CA GLU A 127 -2.48 2.08 -0.73
C GLU A 127 -2.32 2.55 0.73
N ALA A 128 -1.24 3.27 1.06
CA ALA A 128 -1.06 3.88 2.38
C ALA A 128 -2.14 4.93 2.66
N LEU A 129 -2.45 5.81 1.71
CA LEU A 129 -3.53 6.79 1.84
C LEU A 129 -4.91 6.13 2.03
N ARG A 130 -5.20 5.08 1.26
CA ARG A 130 -6.45 4.32 1.38
C ARG A 130 -6.62 3.72 2.77
N ARG A 131 -5.56 3.07 3.28
CA ARG A 131 -5.57 2.45 4.63
C ARG A 131 -5.68 3.50 5.72
N LEU A 132 -4.93 4.59 5.62
CA LEU A 132 -5.00 5.71 6.53
C LEU A 132 -6.42 6.27 6.64
N ALA A 133 -7.05 6.53 5.50
CA ALA A 133 -8.45 6.99 5.47
C ALA A 133 -9.41 5.98 6.12
N SER A 134 -9.17 4.68 5.91
CA SER A 134 -10.00 3.61 6.51
C SER A 134 -9.86 3.55 8.03
N ILE A 135 -8.64 3.67 8.56
CA ILE A 135 -8.37 3.74 10.01
C ILE A 135 -9.08 4.96 10.61
N ARG A 136 -8.85 6.14 10.05
CA ARG A 136 -9.44 7.40 10.54
C ARG A 136 -10.96 7.39 10.51
N ARG A 137 -11.57 6.79 9.46
CA ARG A 137 -13.02 6.61 9.39
C ARG A 137 -13.54 5.69 10.50
N ARG A 138 -12.86 4.57 10.76
CA ARG A 138 -13.20 3.65 11.85
C ARG A 138 -13.11 4.34 13.21
N ASP A 139 -12.09 5.15 13.42
CA ASP A 139 -11.86 5.88 14.66
C ASP A 139 -12.72 7.14 14.79
N ARG A 140 -13.78 7.25 13.96
CA ARG A 140 -14.75 8.35 13.95
C ARG A 140 -14.14 9.73 13.68
N ARG A 141 -13.04 9.79 12.93
CA ARG A 141 -12.37 11.01 12.44
C ARG A 141 -12.66 11.24 10.95
N PRO A 142 -13.92 11.53 10.56
CA PRO A 142 -14.33 11.54 9.15
C PRO A 142 -13.70 12.70 8.35
N HIS A 143 -13.35 13.80 8.99
CA HIS A 143 -12.69 14.93 8.32
C HIS A 143 -11.26 14.58 7.93
N GLU A 144 -10.49 14.01 8.84
CA GLU A 144 -9.13 13.54 8.57
C GLU A 144 -9.11 12.38 7.55
N ALA A 145 -10.12 11.50 7.58
CA ALA A 145 -10.29 10.49 6.55
C ALA A 145 -10.53 11.11 5.18
N ALA A 146 -11.33 12.20 5.10
CA ALA A 146 -11.59 12.90 3.85
C ALA A 146 -10.33 13.59 3.29
N GLU A 147 -9.43 14.08 4.15
CA GLU A 147 -8.12 14.62 3.72
C GLU A 147 -7.29 13.56 2.99
N ALA A 148 -7.18 12.36 3.57
CA ALA A 148 -6.46 11.25 2.94
C ALA A 148 -7.14 10.79 1.63
N TRP A 149 -8.48 10.77 1.57
CA TRP A 149 -9.20 10.49 0.34
C TRP A 149 -9.00 11.58 -0.72
N ASN A 150 -8.96 12.85 -0.34
CA ASN A 150 -8.67 13.95 -1.27
C ASN A 150 -7.28 13.81 -1.89
N GLU A 151 -6.28 13.52 -1.07
CA GLU A 151 -4.91 13.31 -1.56
C GLU A 151 -4.85 12.11 -2.53
N LEU A 152 -5.52 11.00 -2.19
CA LEU A 152 -5.59 9.82 -3.06
C LEU A 152 -6.30 10.10 -4.39
N ALA A 153 -7.38 10.90 -4.38
CA ALA A 153 -8.16 11.20 -5.58
C ALA A 153 -7.35 11.96 -6.65
N ILE A 154 -6.39 12.78 -6.21
CA ILE A 154 -5.54 13.60 -7.11
C ILE A 154 -4.14 13.02 -7.30
N LEU A 155 -3.81 11.90 -6.66
CA LEU A 155 -2.48 11.31 -6.73
C LEU A 155 -2.12 10.91 -8.17
N PRO A 156 -0.99 11.40 -8.73
CA PRO A 156 -0.51 10.99 -10.04
C PRO A 156 -0.22 9.49 -10.08
N ARG A 157 -0.46 8.84 -11.23
CA ARG A 157 -0.22 7.41 -11.45
C ARG A 157 -0.95 6.47 -10.47
N CYS A 158 -1.99 6.96 -9.80
CA CYS A 158 -2.85 6.13 -8.95
C CYS A 158 -3.69 5.18 -9.80
N ALA A 159 -3.84 3.95 -9.36
CA ALA A 159 -4.73 2.97 -9.99
C ALA A 159 -6.17 3.52 -10.05
N ALA A 160 -6.81 3.35 -11.20
CA ALA A 160 -8.17 3.89 -11.44
C ALA A 160 -9.19 3.39 -10.40
N ALA A 161 -9.04 2.16 -9.93
CA ALA A 161 -9.92 1.59 -8.89
C ALA A 161 -9.82 2.35 -7.57
N LEU A 162 -8.60 2.65 -7.10
CA LEU A 162 -8.37 3.39 -5.86
C LEU A 162 -8.85 4.84 -5.96
N ARG A 163 -8.62 5.48 -7.13
CA ARG A 163 -9.12 6.83 -7.38
C ARG A 163 -10.64 6.89 -7.34
N ARG A 164 -11.34 5.90 -7.92
CA ARG A 164 -12.80 5.80 -7.86
C ARG A 164 -13.28 5.60 -6.42
N GLU A 165 -12.65 4.70 -5.65
CA GLU A 165 -12.96 4.49 -4.23
C GLU A 165 -12.86 5.81 -3.44
N ALA A 166 -11.79 6.57 -3.66
CA ALA A 166 -11.59 7.87 -3.01
C ALA A 166 -12.69 8.87 -3.37
N LYS A 167 -13.02 9.02 -4.67
CA LYS A 167 -14.10 9.93 -5.12
C LYS A 167 -15.47 9.52 -4.57
N GLU A 168 -15.76 8.22 -4.47
CA GLU A 168 -17.00 7.73 -3.87
C GLU A 168 -17.06 8.07 -2.36
N ALA A 169 -15.98 7.86 -1.63
CA ALA A 169 -15.88 8.20 -0.21
C ALA A 169 -16.08 9.70 0.03
N LEU A 170 -15.47 10.55 -0.83
CA LEU A 170 -15.63 12.01 -0.79
C LEU A 170 -17.06 12.45 -1.10
N ALA A 171 -17.71 11.86 -2.12
CA ALA A 171 -19.11 12.16 -2.42
C ALA A 171 -20.00 11.86 -1.21
N ILE A 172 -19.78 10.75 -0.52
CA ILE A 172 -20.51 10.37 0.70
C ILE A 172 -20.23 11.36 1.84
N HIS A 173 -18.97 11.74 2.05
CA HIS A 173 -18.56 12.66 3.09
C HIS A 173 -19.21 14.04 2.90
N HIS A 174 -19.12 14.61 1.69
CA HIS A 174 -19.74 15.91 1.37
C HIS A 174 -21.26 15.86 1.49
N GLU A 175 -21.93 14.78 1.04
CA GLU A 175 -23.38 14.64 1.14
C GLU A 175 -23.87 14.56 2.59
N HIS A 176 -23.22 13.74 3.40
CA HIS A 176 -23.78 13.37 4.71
C HIS A 176 -23.16 14.10 5.90
N ARG A 177 -21.91 14.54 5.80
CA ARG A 177 -21.19 15.19 6.91
C ARG A 177 -21.13 16.70 6.74
N LEU A 178 -20.65 17.16 5.59
CA LEU A 178 -20.52 18.60 5.33
C LEU A 178 -21.81 19.22 4.82
N LYS A 179 -22.79 18.44 4.35
CA LYS A 179 -24.01 18.91 3.68
C LYS A 179 -23.74 19.79 2.45
N ASP A 180 -22.52 19.68 1.91
CA ASP A 180 -22.15 20.33 0.65
C ASP A 180 -22.61 19.47 -0.53
N LEU A 181 -23.87 19.67 -0.93
CA LEU A 181 -24.50 18.91 -2.01
C LEU A 181 -23.85 19.18 -3.37
N GLN A 182 -23.27 20.38 -3.57
CA GLN A 182 -22.60 20.73 -4.81
C GLN A 182 -21.28 19.98 -4.96
N ALA A 183 -20.44 19.92 -3.90
CA ALA A 183 -19.22 19.14 -3.91
C ALA A 183 -19.53 17.62 -4.05
N ALA A 184 -20.55 17.13 -3.35
CA ALA A 184 -20.98 15.73 -3.49
C ALA A 184 -21.38 15.39 -4.93
N ARG A 185 -22.10 16.32 -5.62
CA ARG A 185 -22.49 16.18 -7.03
C ARG A 185 -21.25 16.17 -7.95
N ARG A 186 -20.28 17.08 -7.74
CA ARG A 186 -19.03 17.09 -8.53
C ARG A 186 -18.31 15.75 -8.45
N HIS A 187 -18.08 15.21 -7.26
CA HIS A 187 -17.43 13.92 -7.09
C HIS A 187 -18.20 12.76 -7.74
N ALA A 188 -19.55 12.78 -7.68
CA ALA A 188 -20.37 11.77 -8.32
C ALA A 188 -20.31 11.85 -9.86
N LEU A 189 -20.28 13.04 -10.46
CA LEU A 189 -20.09 13.22 -11.89
C LEU A 189 -18.71 12.75 -12.35
N ASP A 190 -17.67 13.07 -11.59
CA ASP A 190 -16.30 12.61 -11.88
C ASP A 190 -16.19 11.08 -11.85
N LEU A 191 -16.94 10.41 -10.95
CA LEU A 191 -17.02 8.95 -10.95
C LEU A 191 -17.57 8.38 -12.24
N LEU A 192 -18.64 8.98 -12.81
CA LEU A 192 -19.19 8.53 -14.10
C LEU A 192 -18.19 8.70 -15.24
N ARG A 193 -17.44 9.81 -15.25
CA ARG A 193 -16.40 10.07 -16.26
C ARG A 193 -15.24 9.07 -16.17
N ASP A 194 -14.88 8.65 -14.97
CA ASP A 194 -13.79 7.67 -14.75
C ASP A 194 -14.20 6.22 -15.06
N GLY A 195 -15.45 5.98 -15.43
CA GLY A 195 -15.96 4.64 -15.77
C GLY A 195 -16.08 3.73 -14.55
N VAL A 196 -17.23 3.76 -13.86
CA VAL A 196 -17.50 2.92 -12.69
C VAL A 196 -18.10 1.57 -13.08
N ALA A 197 -17.88 0.56 -12.24
CA ALA A 197 -18.46 -0.78 -12.44
C ALA A 197 -19.98 -0.80 -12.32
N ASN A 198 -20.59 0.13 -11.58
CA ASN A 198 -22.05 0.26 -11.43
C ASN A 198 -22.50 1.71 -11.66
N PRO A 199 -22.66 2.14 -12.93
CA PRO A 199 -23.12 3.48 -13.25
C PRO A 199 -24.51 3.80 -12.70
N ALA A 200 -25.41 2.82 -12.64
CA ALA A 200 -26.77 3.00 -12.14
C ALA A 200 -26.79 3.48 -10.67
N ARG A 201 -25.91 2.95 -9.84
CA ARG A 201 -25.80 3.37 -8.43
C ARG A 201 -25.34 4.84 -8.31
N VAL A 202 -24.41 5.25 -9.17
CA VAL A 202 -23.92 6.65 -9.19
C VAL A 202 -25.00 7.57 -9.73
N GLN A 203 -25.71 7.16 -10.78
CA GLN A 203 -26.84 7.92 -11.34
C GLN A 203 -27.94 8.12 -10.30
N HIS A 204 -28.34 7.07 -9.59
CA HIS A 204 -29.32 7.17 -8.52
C HIS A 204 -28.89 8.17 -7.40
N ARG A 205 -27.59 8.23 -7.10
CA ARG A 205 -27.04 9.24 -6.18
C ARG A 205 -27.18 10.64 -6.74
N LEU A 206 -26.86 10.85 -8.02
CA LEU A 206 -26.98 12.13 -8.69
C LEU A 206 -28.43 12.63 -8.69
N ASP A 207 -29.39 11.79 -9.08
CA ASP A 207 -30.82 12.14 -9.08
C ASP A 207 -31.30 12.54 -7.68
N ARG A 208 -30.80 11.86 -6.64
CA ARG A 208 -31.12 12.22 -5.26
C ARG A 208 -30.51 13.56 -4.85
N LEU A 209 -29.27 13.82 -5.23
CA LEU A 209 -28.58 15.09 -4.95
C LEU A 209 -29.25 16.25 -5.68
N GLU A 210 -29.67 16.09 -6.93
CA GLU A 210 -30.37 17.09 -7.70
C GLU A 210 -31.74 17.45 -7.08
N ARG A 211 -32.49 16.45 -6.64
CA ARG A 211 -33.75 16.69 -5.91
C ARG A 211 -33.52 17.46 -4.60
N LYS A 212 -32.43 17.17 -3.86
CA LYS A 212 -32.09 17.91 -2.63
C LYS A 212 -31.70 19.36 -2.94
N LEU A 213 -30.90 19.57 -4.00
CA LEU A 213 -30.46 20.89 -4.43
C LEU A 213 -31.66 21.75 -4.89
N ALA A 214 -32.59 21.20 -5.68
CA ALA A 214 -33.79 21.90 -6.11
C ALA A 214 -34.63 22.38 -4.93
N ARG A 215 -34.90 21.53 -3.94
CA ARG A 215 -35.62 21.88 -2.71
C ARG A 215 -34.91 22.98 -1.91
N PHE A 216 -33.58 22.97 -1.89
CA PHE A 216 -32.80 23.99 -1.20
C PHE A 216 -32.91 25.36 -1.89
N THR A 217 -32.93 25.38 -3.22
CA THR A 217 -33.09 26.58 -4.03
C THR A 217 -34.52 27.15 -3.90
N GLU A 218 -35.55 26.31 -3.93
CA GLU A 218 -36.93 26.72 -3.70
C GLU A 218 -37.17 27.33 -2.34
N ALA A 219 -36.52 26.76 -1.29
CA ALA A 219 -36.64 27.28 0.08
C ALA A 219 -35.91 28.62 0.32
N MET A 220 -34.99 29.01 -0.57
CA MET A 220 -34.25 30.27 -0.50
C MET A 220 -34.85 31.38 -1.35
N LEU A 221 -35.86 31.09 -2.20
CA LEU A 221 -36.58 32.12 -2.94
C LEU A 221 -37.51 32.86 -1.97
N PRO A 222 -37.43 34.21 -1.86
CA PRO A 222 -38.38 34.96 -1.06
C PRO A 222 -39.79 34.77 -1.58
N LEU A 223 -40.74 34.51 -0.71
CA LEU A 223 -42.14 34.54 -0.99
C LEU A 223 -42.48 36.00 -1.39
N ASN A 224 -42.74 36.22 -2.67
CA ASN A 224 -43.33 37.47 -3.18
C ASN A 224 -44.79 37.61 -2.71
#